data_a43d191b4f1e1229a7fdd13487951215
#
_entry.id   a43d191b4f1e1229a7fdd13487951215
#
_cell.length_a   1.000
_cell.length_b   1.000
_cell.length_c   1.000
_cell.angle_alpha   90.00
_cell.angle_beta   90.00
_cell.angle_gamma   90.00
#
_symmetry.space_group_name_H-M   'P 1'
#
loop_
_entity.id
_entity.type
_entity.pdbx_description
1 polymer ?
#
loop_
_entity_poly.entity_id
_entity_poly.type
_entity_poly.pdbx_seq_one_letter_code
_entity_poly.pdbx_strand_id
1 'polypeptide(L)'
;VNGFTNPSFPEFMLNKENVREFTNDIIKLFTLKGVASRLRFLNPEVVMQEVDQVIRGYENYYHVQLPNFLRINLFLHTSIMIERVLVKEESGKIDSIDTEGINEESRKFIEVSKDIFKSIMMKYKIEISDAEYLLLYQILQSVIQK
;
A
#
# COMPACT_ATOMS: atom_id res chain seq x y z
N VAL A 1 23.62 -21.21 -30.41
CA VAL A 1 22.24 -20.78 -30.61
C VAL A 1 21.27 -21.65 -29.85
N ASN A 2 21.51 -22.90 -29.84
CA ASN A 2 20.63 -23.82 -29.12
C ASN A 2 20.76 -23.71 -27.61
N GLY A 3 21.80 -23.06 -27.14
CA GLY A 3 21.97 -22.84 -25.71
C GLY A 3 20.93 -21.94 -25.10
N PHE A 4 20.18 -21.21 -25.94
CA PHE A 4 19.09 -20.38 -25.44
C PHE A 4 17.78 -21.12 -25.32
N THR A 5 17.69 -22.30 -25.86
CA THR A 5 16.52 -23.12 -25.72
C THR A 5 16.61 -23.95 -24.46
N ASN A 6 16.40 -23.29 -23.33
CA ASN A 6 16.05 -24.01 -22.14
C ASN A 6 14.55 -24.28 -22.22
N PRO A 7 14.14 -25.54 -22.53
CA PRO A 7 12.72 -25.79 -22.82
C PRO A 7 11.80 -25.45 -21.69
N SER A 8 12.27 -25.59 -20.46
CA SER A 8 11.43 -25.32 -19.30
C SER A 8 11.14 -23.82 -19.10
N PHE A 9 12.06 -22.95 -19.54
CA PHE A 9 11.89 -21.52 -19.33
C PHE A 9 10.82 -20.92 -20.23
N PRO A 10 10.88 -21.10 -21.58
CA PRO A 10 9.83 -20.58 -22.44
C PRO A 10 8.46 -21.16 -22.16
N GLU A 11 8.39 -22.47 -21.89
CA GLU A 11 7.11 -23.10 -21.56
C GLU A 11 6.52 -22.55 -20.28
N PHE A 12 7.34 -22.34 -19.28
CA PHE A 12 6.91 -21.74 -18.02
C PHE A 12 6.33 -20.35 -18.25
N MET A 13 6.99 -19.53 -19.04
CA MET A 13 6.56 -18.16 -19.29
C MET A 13 5.32 -18.06 -20.15
N LEU A 14 4.97 -19.09 -20.92
CA LEU A 14 3.77 -19.08 -21.76
C LEU A 14 2.50 -19.34 -20.99
N ASN A 15 2.59 -19.86 -19.77
CA ASN A 15 1.42 -20.06 -18.93
C ASN A 15 1.01 -18.73 -18.30
N LYS A 16 -0.26 -18.34 -18.49
CA LYS A 16 -0.77 -17.06 -17.97
C LYS A 16 -0.60 -16.91 -16.47
N GLU A 17 -0.83 -17.98 -15.71
CA GLU A 17 -0.66 -17.93 -14.26
C GLU A 17 0.79 -17.74 -13.88
N ASN A 18 1.70 -18.43 -14.54
CA ASN A 18 3.12 -18.30 -14.27
C ASN A 18 3.65 -16.93 -14.65
N VAL A 19 3.16 -16.36 -15.76
CA VAL A 19 3.52 -15.01 -16.16
C VAL A 19 3.03 -13.99 -15.12
N ARG A 20 1.80 -14.17 -14.64
CA ARG A 20 1.23 -13.28 -13.63
C ARG A 20 2.04 -13.36 -12.33
N GLU A 21 2.36 -14.56 -11.86
CA GLU A 21 3.14 -14.73 -10.63
C GLU A 21 4.53 -14.12 -10.78
N PHE A 22 5.18 -14.35 -11.91
CA PHE A 22 6.51 -13.80 -12.19
C PHE A 22 6.47 -12.27 -12.20
N THR A 23 5.46 -11.69 -12.84
CA THR A 23 5.28 -10.24 -12.90
C THR A 23 5.03 -9.67 -11.50
N ASN A 24 4.19 -10.32 -10.70
CA ASN A 24 3.90 -9.88 -9.33
C ASN A 24 5.16 -9.94 -8.47
N ASP A 25 5.97 -10.97 -8.61
CA ASP A 25 7.22 -11.10 -7.86
C ASP A 25 8.21 -10.00 -8.22
N ILE A 26 8.32 -9.67 -9.51
CA ILE A 26 9.16 -8.55 -9.95
C ILE A 26 8.66 -7.23 -9.37
N ILE A 27 7.36 -6.99 -9.43
CA ILE A 27 6.75 -5.78 -8.89
C ILE A 27 7.01 -5.66 -7.40
N LYS A 28 6.85 -6.76 -6.67
CA LYS A 28 7.15 -6.79 -5.23
C LYS A 28 8.60 -6.45 -4.95
N LEU A 29 9.52 -7.01 -5.74
CA LEU A 29 10.95 -6.74 -5.56
C LEU A 29 11.29 -5.26 -5.80
N PHE A 30 10.79 -4.68 -6.89
CA PHE A 30 11.02 -3.27 -7.20
C PHE A 30 10.37 -2.37 -6.14
N THR A 31 9.19 -2.72 -5.69
CA THR A 31 8.48 -1.96 -4.66
C THR A 31 9.25 -2.01 -3.35
N LEU A 32 9.75 -3.19 -2.98
CA LEU A 32 10.56 -3.33 -1.78
C LEU A 32 11.80 -2.44 -1.82
N LYS A 33 12.49 -2.41 -2.96
CA LYS A 33 13.66 -1.54 -3.12
C LYS A 33 13.28 -0.06 -3.01
N GLY A 34 12.16 0.34 -3.59
CA GLY A 34 11.66 1.70 -3.50
C GLY A 34 11.33 2.10 -2.07
N VAL A 35 10.64 1.22 -1.35
CA VAL A 35 10.31 1.44 0.06
C VAL A 35 11.58 1.49 0.89
N ALA A 36 12.49 0.54 0.69
CA ALA A 36 13.74 0.46 1.46
C ALA A 36 14.58 1.72 1.31
N SER A 37 14.61 2.32 0.11
CA SER A 37 15.38 3.54 -0.12
C SER A 37 14.80 4.77 0.58
N ARG A 38 13.54 4.73 1.00
CA ARG A 38 12.84 5.86 1.61
C ARG A 38 12.64 5.71 3.12
N LEU A 39 12.68 4.49 3.64
CA LEU A 39 12.53 4.25 5.07
C LEU A 39 13.88 4.35 5.78
N ARG A 40 13.88 4.95 6.96
CA ARG A 40 15.10 5.13 7.78
C ARG A 40 15.07 4.28 9.04
N PHE A 41 13.88 4.07 9.60
CA PHE A 41 13.73 3.44 10.91
C PHE A 41 13.01 2.11 10.85
N LEU A 42 12.07 1.95 9.92
CA LEU A 42 11.25 0.76 9.84
C LEU A 42 11.88 -0.28 8.92
N ASN A 43 11.65 -1.56 9.26
CA ASN A 43 12.07 -2.67 8.40
C ASN A 43 11.15 -2.73 7.18
N PRO A 44 11.67 -2.53 5.96
CA PRO A 44 10.82 -2.48 4.77
C PRO A 44 10.03 -3.76 4.52
N GLU A 45 10.61 -4.92 4.77
CA GLU A 45 9.92 -6.20 4.54
C GLU A 45 8.72 -6.36 5.45
N VAL A 46 8.88 -6.01 6.72
CA VAL A 46 7.79 -6.09 7.70
C VAL A 46 6.69 -5.11 7.35
N VAL A 47 7.06 -3.87 7.03
CA VAL A 47 6.07 -2.83 6.68
C VAL A 47 5.32 -3.22 5.42
N MET A 48 6.00 -3.79 4.42
CA MET A 48 5.33 -4.22 3.19
C MET A 48 4.30 -5.32 3.45
N GLN A 49 4.58 -6.24 4.35
CA GLN A 49 3.60 -7.26 4.72
C GLN A 49 2.37 -6.63 5.37
N GLU A 50 2.58 -5.65 6.21
CA GLU A 50 1.49 -4.93 6.86
C GLU A 50 0.67 -4.12 5.88
N VAL A 51 1.33 -3.45 4.95
CA VAL A 51 0.65 -2.68 3.91
C VAL A 51 -0.09 -3.60 2.94
N ASP A 52 0.46 -4.78 2.66
CA ASP A 52 -0.25 -5.76 1.84
C ASP A 52 -1.60 -6.15 2.46
N GLN A 53 -1.65 -6.30 3.77
CA GLN A 53 -2.91 -6.57 4.47
C GLN A 53 -3.88 -5.39 4.35
N VAL A 54 -3.38 -4.17 4.40
CA VAL A 54 -4.20 -2.97 4.19
C VAL A 54 -4.81 -2.98 2.78
N ILE A 55 -3.98 -3.27 1.78
CA ILE A 55 -4.46 -3.34 0.38
C ILE A 55 -5.56 -4.39 0.24
N ARG A 56 -5.34 -5.57 0.81
CA ARG A 56 -6.35 -6.62 0.79
C ARG A 56 -7.63 -6.21 1.51
N GLY A 57 -7.50 -5.46 2.59
CA GLY A 57 -8.66 -4.92 3.31
C GLY A 57 -9.51 -4.02 2.44
N TYR A 58 -8.88 -3.11 1.69
CA TYR A 58 -9.60 -2.26 0.74
C TYR A 58 -10.21 -3.06 -0.40
N GLU A 59 -9.45 -3.99 -0.97
CA GLU A 59 -9.96 -4.83 -2.06
C GLU A 59 -11.18 -5.63 -1.63
N ASN A 60 -11.14 -6.19 -0.43
CA ASN A 60 -12.25 -6.98 0.09
C ASN A 60 -13.47 -6.12 0.40
N TYR A 61 -13.25 -4.95 1.00
CA TYR A 61 -14.37 -4.08 1.37
C TYR A 61 -15.09 -3.53 0.14
N TYR A 62 -14.33 -3.06 -0.83
CA TYR A 62 -14.90 -2.43 -2.02
C TYR A 62 -15.17 -3.40 -3.16
N HIS A 63 -14.84 -4.68 -3.01
CA HIS A 63 -14.99 -5.71 -4.03
C HIS A 63 -14.32 -5.34 -5.34
N VAL A 64 -13.10 -4.83 -5.25
CA VAL A 64 -12.30 -4.43 -6.40
C VAL A 64 -10.93 -5.08 -6.31
N GLN A 65 -10.27 -5.17 -7.46
CA GLN A 65 -8.86 -5.57 -7.53
C GLN A 65 -8.07 -4.37 -8.00
N LEU A 66 -7.12 -3.94 -7.19
CA LEU A 66 -6.33 -2.76 -7.49
C LEU A 66 -5.32 -3.08 -8.59
N PRO A 67 -5.21 -2.23 -9.62
CA PRO A 67 -4.17 -2.40 -10.62
C PRO A 67 -2.77 -2.18 -10.02
N ASN A 68 -1.76 -2.74 -10.66
CA ASN A 68 -0.41 -2.77 -10.13
C ASN A 68 0.14 -1.37 -9.81
N PHE A 69 -0.13 -0.39 -10.66
CA PHE A 69 0.39 0.96 -10.41
C PHE A 69 -0.20 1.58 -9.14
N LEU A 70 -1.46 1.30 -8.83
CA LEU A 70 -2.07 1.76 -7.58
C LEU A 70 -1.53 1.00 -6.37
N ARG A 71 -1.30 -0.30 -6.52
CA ARG A 71 -0.69 -1.10 -5.46
C ARG A 71 0.70 -0.58 -5.09
N ILE A 72 1.51 -0.28 -6.10
CA ILE A 72 2.85 0.28 -5.88
C ILE A 72 2.75 1.63 -5.17
N ASN A 73 1.86 2.50 -5.63
CA ASN A 73 1.65 3.80 -5.01
C ASN A 73 1.22 3.67 -3.55
N LEU A 74 0.33 2.72 -3.25
CA LEU A 74 -0.10 2.49 -1.88
C LEU A 74 1.03 1.95 -1.02
N PHE A 75 1.85 1.03 -1.53
CA PHE A 75 3.00 0.54 -0.79
C PHE A 75 3.95 1.68 -0.42
N LEU A 76 4.30 2.49 -1.39
CA LEU A 76 5.23 3.59 -1.18
C LEU A 76 4.63 4.64 -0.24
N HIS A 77 3.42 5.10 -0.56
CA HIS A 77 2.78 6.16 0.21
C HIS A 77 2.50 5.73 1.65
N THR A 78 1.92 4.55 1.84
CA THR A 78 1.53 4.08 3.16
C THR A 78 2.74 3.78 4.03
N SER A 79 3.78 3.18 3.46
CA SER A 79 5.02 2.89 4.21
C SER A 79 5.67 4.18 4.70
N ILE A 80 5.78 5.16 3.84
CA ILE A 80 6.35 6.47 4.18
C ILE A 80 5.48 7.17 5.23
N MET A 81 4.16 7.07 5.08
CA MET A 81 3.22 7.66 6.02
C MET A 81 3.38 7.08 7.42
N ILE A 82 3.47 5.76 7.53
CA ILE A 82 3.63 5.10 8.83
C ILE A 82 4.89 5.60 9.52
N GLU A 83 6.00 5.65 8.80
CA GLU A 83 7.25 6.14 9.39
C GLU A 83 7.17 7.61 9.76
N ARG A 84 6.58 8.44 8.92
CA ARG A 84 6.40 9.86 9.19
C ARG A 84 5.56 10.10 10.42
N VAL A 85 4.43 9.40 10.55
CA VAL A 85 3.54 9.52 11.71
C VAL A 85 4.26 9.05 12.98
N LEU A 86 4.99 7.95 12.89
CA LEU A 86 5.76 7.43 14.02
C LEU A 86 6.79 8.43 14.51
N VAL A 87 7.53 9.07 13.60
CA VAL A 87 8.52 10.08 13.95
C VAL A 87 7.87 11.31 14.57
N LYS A 88 6.74 11.75 14.05
CA LYS A 88 6.00 12.90 14.60
C LYS A 88 5.48 12.61 16.00
N GLU A 89 4.95 11.42 16.23
CA GLU A 89 4.49 11.01 17.55
C GLU A 89 5.62 11.06 18.57
N GLU A 90 6.80 10.56 18.20
CA GLU A 90 7.97 10.61 19.05
C GLU A 90 8.43 12.03 19.33
N SER A 91 8.33 12.92 18.35
CA SER A 91 8.74 14.31 18.53
C SER A 91 7.69 15.19 19.20
N GLY A 92 6.49 14.65 19.45
CA GLY A 92 5.39 15.39 20.05
C GLY A 92 4.78 16.46 19.15
N LYS A 93 5.09 16.44 17.88
CA LYS A 93 4.53 17.40 16.92
C LYS A 93 3.16 16.93 16.45
N ILE A 94 2.17 17.79 16.67
CA ILE A 94 0.82 17.56 16.15
C ILE A 94 0.60 18.52 14.99
N ASP A 95 0.36 17.99 13.80
CA ASP A 95 0.03 18.82 12.65
C ASP A 95 -1.45 19.20 12.73
N SER A 96 -1.74 20.46 12.45
CA SER A 96 -3.12 20.89 12.27
C SER A 96 -3.65 20.29 10.98
N ILE A 97 -4.81 19.68 11.07
CA ILE A 97 -5.41 18.96 9.94
C ILE A 97 -6.45 19.87 9.30
N ASP A 98 -6.27 20.08 7.99
CA ASP A 98 -7.30 20.72 7.18
C ASP A 98 -8.29 19.64 6.74
N THR A 99 -9.46 19.65 7.35
CA THR A 99 -10.53 18.72 7.01
C THR A 99 -11.56 19.32 6.05
N GLU A 100 -11.23 20.44 5.43
CA GLU A 100 -12.08 21.03 4.40
C GLU A 100 -12.17 20.09 3.19
N GLY A 101 -13.36 19.98 2.62
CA GLY A 101 -13.59 19.12 1.48
C GLY A 101 -13.96 17.69 1.81
N ILE A 102 -14.20 17.38 3.08
CA ILE A 102 -14.72 16.06 3.45
C ILE A 102 -16.20 16.00 3.08
N ASN A 103 -16.50 15.11 2.14
CA ASN A 103 -17.89 14.78 1.81
C ASN A 103 -18.29 13.46 2.48
N GLU A 104 -19.51 13.03 2.24
CA GLU A 104 -20.02 11.81 2.87
C GLU A 104 -19.25 10.57 2.44
N GLU A 105 -18.87 10.46 1.17
CA GLU A 105 -18.12 9.33 0.65
C GLU A 105 -16.71 9.26 1.27
N SER A 106 -16.02 10.38 1.34
CA SER A 106 -14.69 10.42 1.95
C SER A 106 -14.75 10.18 3.45
N ARG A 107 -15.80 10.63 4.11
CA ARG A 107 -15.99 10.35 5.54
C ARG A 107 -16.19 8.86 5.78
N LYS A 108 -16.99 8.21 4.95
CA LYS A 108 -17.18 6.77 5.02
C LYS A 108 -15.88 6.03 4.76
N PHE A 109 -15.10 6.48 3.78
CA PHE A 109 -13.78 5.92 3.50
C PHE A 109 -12.86 6.05 4.71
N ILE A 110 -12.88 7.18 5.40
CA ILE A 110 -12.07 7.38 6.61
C ILE A 110 -12.47 6.38 7.69
N GLU A 111 -13.75 6.17 7.91
CA GLU A 111 -14.23 5.21 8.91
C GLU A 111 -13.78 3.78 8.59
N VAL A 112 -13.92 3.36 7.34
CA VAL A 112 -13.46 2.06 6.86
C VAL A 112 -11.95 1.94 7.02
N SER A 113 -11.22 2.99 6.68
CA SER A 113 -9.76 3.01 6.76
C SER A 113 -9.28 2.87 8.20
N LYS A 114 -9.95 3.51 9.17
CA LYS A 114 -9.60 3.37 10.58
C LYS A 114 -9.68 1.92 11.03
N ASP A 115 -10.66 1.19 10.53
CA ASP A 115 -10.81 -0.22 10.82
C ASP A 115 -9.70 -1.05 10.18
N ILE A 116 -9.39 -0.77 8.92
CA ILE A 116 -8.36 -1.48 8.16
C ILE A 116 -6.96 -1.24 8.78
N PHE A 117 -6.68 -0.03 9.23
CA PHE A 117 -5.38 0.33 9.80
C PHE A 117 -5.26 0.05 11.29
N LYS A 118 -6.29 -0.49 11.92
CA LYS A 118 -6.32 -0.69 13.37
C LYS A 118 -5.13 -1.49 13.88
N SER A 119 -4.77 -2.58 13.21
CA SER A 119 -3.63 -3.42 13.60
C SER A 119 -2.31 -2.65 13.57
N ILE A 120 -2.13 -1.83 12.53
CA ILE A 120 -0.92 -1.01 12.38
C ILE A 120 -0.86 0.05 13.48
N MET A 121 -1.97 0.73 13.75
CA MET A 121 -2.02 1.73 14.81
C MET A 121 -1.73 1.12 16.17
N MET A 122 -2.23 -0.06 16.45
CA MET A 122 -1.96 -0.76 17.70
C MET A 122 -0.50 -1.21 17.79
N LYS A 123 0.03 -1.76 16.71
CA LYS A 123 1.40 -2.27 16.70
C LYS A 123 2.43 -1.17 16.95
N TYR A 124 2.27 -0.05 16.27
CA TYR A 124 3.23 1.06 16.35
C TYR A 124 2.85 2.12 17.37
N LYS A 125 1.70 1.97 18.00
CA LYS A 125 1.19 2.92 19.00
C LYS A 125 1.09 4.34 18.42
N ILE A 126 0.51 4.42 17.22
CA ILE A 126 0.33 5.68 16.49
C ILE A 126 -1.15 5.92 16.21
N GLU A 127 -1.49 7.18 15.99
CA GLU A 127 -2.79 7.57 15.45
C GLU A 127 -2.58 8.18 14.09
N ILE A 128 -3.38 7.72 13.11
CA ILE A 128 -3.34 8.23 11.75
C ILE A 128 -4.43 9.27 11.63
N SER A 129 -4.06 10.47 11.17
CA SER A 129 -5.00 11.59 11.07
C SER A 129 -5.94 11.42 9.87
N ASP A 130 -7.07 12.11 9.92
CA ASP A 130 -8.03 12.10 8.82
C ASP A 130 -7.42 12.64 7.53
N ALA A 131 -6.49 13.59 7.62
CA ALA A 131 -5.79 14.11 6.44
C ALA A 131 -5.01 13.03 5.70
N GLU A 132 -4.38 12.12 6.43
CA GLU A 132 -3.65 11.00 5.82
C GLU A 132 -4.61 10.06 5.10
N TYR A 133 -5.76 9.77 5.70
CA TYR A 133 -6.78 8.94 5.06
C TYR A 133 -7.34 9.62 3.81
N LEU A 134 -7.49 10.95 3.83
CA LEU A 134 -7.95 11.69 2.65
C LEU A 134 -6.97 11.58 1.49
N LEU A 135 -5.67 11.58 1.76
CA LEU A 135 -4.66 11.35 0.73
C LEU A 135 -4.79 9.95 0.13
N LEU A 136 -5.03 8.94 0.96
CA LEU A 136 -5.29 7.59 0.48
C LEU A 136 -6.58 7.54 -0.36
N TYR A 137 -7.60 8.25 0.06
CA TYR A 137 -8.85 8.33 -0.71
C TYR A 137 -8.60 8.89 -2.10
N GLN A 138 -7.79 9.93 -2.22
CA GLN A 138 -7.45 10.50 -3.53
C GLN A 138 -6.74 9.50 -4.43
N ILE A 139 -5.88 8.65 -3.85
CA ILE A 139 -5.18 7.61 -4.61
C ILE A 139 -6.16 6.55 -5.11
N LEU A 140 -7.11 6.16 -4.28
CA LEU A 140 -8.04 5.05 -4.56
C LEU A 140 -9.34 5.49 -5.22
N GLN A 141 -9.60 6.77 -5.31
CA GLN A 141 -10.88 7.31 -5.73
C GLN A 141 -11.36 6.78 -7.08
N SER A 142 -10.45 6.68 -8.04
CA SER A 142 -10.80 6.22 -9.38
C SER A 142 -11.31 4.78 -9.43
N VAL A 143 -10.93 3.95 -8.46
CA VAL A 143 -11.34 2.55 -8.38
C VAL A 143 -12.55 2.38 -7.48
N ILE A 144 -12.65 3.17 -6.42
CA ILE A 144 -13.72 3.08 -5.43
C ILE A 144 -15.04 3.63 -5.94
N GLN A 145 -15.00 4.69 -6.75
CA GLN A 145 -16.18 5.42 -7.24
C GLN A 145 -16.72 4.85 -8.54
N LYS A 146 -16.77 3.57 -8.70
CA LYS A 146 -17.43 3.00 -9.88
C LYS A 146 -18.91 2.80 -9.65
#